data_0b940c397727c889dc354ad8fbc9d6c3
#
_entry.id   0b940c397727c889dc354ad8fbc9d6c3
#
_cell.length_a   1.000
_cell.length_b   1.000
_cell.length_c   1.000
_cell.angle_alpha   90.00
_cell.angle_beta   90.00
_cell.angle_gamma   90.00
#
_symmetry.space_group_name_H-M   'P 1'
#
loop_
_entity.id
_entity.type
_entity.pdbx_description
1 polymer ?
#
loop_
_entity_poly.entity_id
_entity_poly.type
_entity_poly.pdbx_seq_one_letter_code
_entity_poly.pdbx_strand_id
1 'polypeptide(L)'
;MNDVILKAQDLDGYLTASDHEYIERMDKIYREVMSCYSILDTSRLATEKRREEETLIRLFNEMGIIMQEICAAEKRLHVYSFETPQESHPEASRLIAKLRDLRTENQEFVYYIQRAYEMLFKLAYGGTTGSNKNYLIVKTPVDIPVRNYAVHKITNIDDKIENTYMCVMLRGALLPSMIMSKEIQEYSSNGYVTPFGLFKIRRDEAKHEHDMEYILDLNNSYFNPEDLNGKDLIFADPMNATSGSFVTVVKYLLSKGIKPRSIHAFNVIAALKGALRAVRALDNCHLYTLWMDPMLNEIAYIMPGLGDAGDRINGRDSEQPRNIIQLIADYGSNIAKLYRAQLREIESTVLNARK
;
A
#
# COMPACT_ATOMS: atom_id res chain seq x y z
N MET A 1 23.61 -19.32 1.22
CA MET A 1 22.70 -18.22 0.89
C MET A 1 21.30 -18.76 0.89
N ASN A 2 20.41 -18.23 1.73
CA ASN A 2 19.01 -18.68 1.82
C ASN A 2 18.10 -17.62 1.20
N ASP A 3 18.45 -17.18 -0.03
CA ASP A 3 17.63 -16.22 -0.75
C ASP A 3 16.54 -16.95 -1.53
N VAL A 4 15.33 -16.39 -1.51
CA VAL A 4 14.21 -16.85 -2.35
C VAL A 4 14.03 -15.85 -3.48
N ILE A 5 14.04 -16.34 -4.71
CA ILE A 5 13.97 -15.49 -5.90
C ILE A 5 12.69 -15.85 -6.69
N LEU A 6 11.91 -14.82 -7.02
CA LEU A 6 10.81 -14.90 -7.97
C LEU A 6 11.11 -13.99 -9.17
N LYS A 7 10.75 -14.42 -10.37
CA LYS A 7 10.97 -13.65 -11.60
C LYS A 7 9.68 -13.01 -12.11
N ALA A 8 9.81 -11.87 -12.78
CA ALA A 8 8.69 -11.18 -13.41
C ALA A 8 7.97 -12.07 -14.43
N GLN A 9 8.70 -12.88 -15.16
CA GLN A 9 8.16 -13.84 -16.13
C GLN A 9 7.22 -14.89 -15.48
N ASP A 10 7.55 -15.33 -14.26
CA ASP A 10 6.69 -16.23 -13.50
C ASP A 10 5.36 -15.57 -13.14
N LEU A 11 5.39 -14.25 -12.85
CA LEU A 11 4.20 -13.46 -12.56
C LEU A 11 3.33 -13.21 -13.79
N ASP A 12 3.94 -12.96 -14.95
CA ASP A 12 3.21 -12.81 -16.21
C ASP A 12 2.50 -14.10 -16.62
N GLY A 13 3.02 -15.25 -16.23
CA GLY A 13 2.38 -16.55 -16.46
C GLY A 13 1.03 -16.75 -15.74
N TYR A 14 0.70 -15.91 -14.76
CA TYR A 14 -0.61 -15.92 -14.09
C TYR A 14 -1.65 -15.03 -14.79
N LEU A 15 -1.24 -14.07 -15.63
CA LEU A 15 -2.14 -13.16 -16.32
C LEU A 15 -2.99 -13.93 -17.34
N THR A 16 -4.27 -13.58 -17.40
CA THR A 16 -5.21 -14.14 -18.39
C THR A 16 -5.03 -13.48 -19.76
N ALA A 17 -5.57 -14.08 -20.82
CA ALA A 17 -5.59 -13.45 -22.13
C ALA A 17 -6.28 -12.07 -22.12
N SER A 18 -7.38 -11.95 -21.36
CA SER A 18 -8.08 -10.68 -21.19
C SER A 18 -7.24 -9.64 -20.47
N ASP A 19 -6.45 -10.06 -19.45
CA ASP A 19 -5.54 -9.13 -18.74
C ASP A 19 -4.47 -8.59 -19.72
N HIS A 20 -3.93 -9.42 -20.61
CA HIS A 20 -2.99 -9.00 -21.65
C HIS A 20 -3.62 -8.00 -22.63
N GLU A 21 -4.85 -8.25 -23.09
CA GLU A 21 -5.57 -7.32 -23.98
C GLU A 21 -5.76 -5.94 -23.32
N TYR A 22 -6.12 -5.91 -22.05
CA TYR A 22 -6.26 -4.65 -21.30
C TYR A 22 -4.92 -3.92 -21.15
N ILE A 23 -3.85 -4.64 -20.82
CA ILE A 23 -2.51 -4.06 -20.67
C ILE A 23 -2.03 -3.48 -22.01
N GLU A 24 -2.20 -4.20 -23.12
CA GLU A 24 -1.84 -3.72 -24.46
C GLU A 24 -2.66 -2.49 -24.87
N ARG A 25 -3.95 -2.48 -24.56
CA ARG A 25 -4.82 -1.32 -24.81
C ARG A 25 -4.36 -0.10 -24.02
N MET A 26 -3.99 -0.28 -22.75
CA MET A 26 -3.44 0.78 -21.94
C MET A 26 -2.12 1.31 -22.47
N ASP A 27 -1.19 0.43 -22.87
CA ASP A 27 0.10 0.80 -23.46
C ASP A 27 -0.09 1.68 -24.69
N LYS A 28 -1.05 1.32 -25.56
CA LYS A 28 -1.36 2.08 -26.76
C LYS A 28 -1.84 3.50 -26.44
N ILE A 29 -2.77 3.65 -25.50
CA ILE A 29 -3.27 4.97 -25.10
C ILE A 29 -2.13 5.76 -24.41
N TYR A 30 -1.33 5.12 -23.58
CA TYR A 30 -0.27 5.82 -22.85
C TYR A 30 0.87 6.30 -23.74
N ARG A 31 1.11 5.69 -24.89
CA ARG A 31 2.05 6.24 -25.90
C ARG A 31 1.58 7.59 -26.44
N GLU A 32 0.28 7.80 -26.61
CA GLU A 32 -0.26 9.11 -26.96
C GLU A 32 -0.07 10.11 -25.82
N VAL A 33 -0.25 9.68 -24.56
CA VAL A 33 0.03 10.50 -23.38
C VAL A 33 1.49 10.97 -23.36
N MET A 34 2.45 10.07 -23.61
CA MET A 34 3.88 10.45 -23.64
C MET A 34 4.20 11.44 -24.76
N SER A 35 3.52 11.36 -25.90
CA SER A 35 3.64 12.36 -26.96
C SER A 35 3.17 13.74 -26.49
N CYS A 36 2.03 13.82 -25.77
CA CYS A 36 1.56 15.07 -25.19
C CYS A 36 2.57 15.62 -24.15
N TYR A 37 3.16 14.79 -23.30
CA TYR A 37 4.19 15.23 -22.33
C TYR A 37 5.38 15.86 -23.03
N SER A 38 5.86 15.27 -24.12
CA SER A 38 6.98 15.82 -24.90
C SER A 38 6.66 17.23 -25.45
N ILE A 39 5.45 17.44 -25.93
CA ILE A 39 5.01 18.77 -26.43
C ILE A 39 4.87 19.77 -25.28
N LEU A 40 4.27 19.36 -24.16
CA LEU A 40 4.12 20.22 -22.99
C LEU A 40 5.46 20.69 -22.41
N ASP A 41 6.47 19.82 -22.45
CA ASP A 41 7.82 20.13 -21.96
C ASP A 41 8.59 21.05 -22.93
N THR A 42 8.45 20.86 -24.24
CA THR A 42 9.28 21.52 -25.25
C THR A 42 8.64 22.73 -25.90
N SER A 43 7.31 22.77 -26.07
CA SER A 43 6.63 23.87 -26.76
C SER A 43 6.67 25.18 -25.97
N ARG A 44 6.86 26.30 -26.70
CA ARG A 44 6.76 27.67 -26.17
C ARG A 44 5.40 28.32 -26.42
N LEU A 45 4.54 27.70 -27.24
CA LEU A 45 3.26 28.23 -27.63
C LEU A 45 2.16 27.86 -26.62
N ALA A 46 1.56 28.82 -25.97
CA ALA A 46 0.48 28.61 -25.00
C ALA A 46 -0.73 27.88 -25.60
N THR A 47 -1.03 28.11 -26.89
CA THR A 47 -2.13 27.49 -27.61
C THR A 47 -1.88 25.97 -27.82
N GLU A 48 -0.65 25.58 -28.14
CA GLU A 48 -0.29 24.16 -28.25
C GLU A 48 -0.36 23.48 -26.89
N LYS A 49 0.21 24.10 -25.85
CA LYS A 49 0.14 23.54 -24.49
C LYS A 49 -1.30 23.29 -24.05
N ARG A 50 -2.17 24.26 -24.24
CA ARG A 50 -3.58 24.12 -23.87
C ARG A 50 -4.28 22.98 -24.62
N ARG A 51 -3.99 22.81 -25.91
CA ARG A 51 -4.53 21.72 -26.71
C ARG A 51 -4.07 20.36 -26.17
N GLU A 52 -2.79 20.23 -25.82
CA GLU A 52 -2.24 19.01 -25.26
C GLU A 52 -2.76 18.72 -23.84
N GLU A 53 -2.98 19.74 -23.01
CA GLU A 53 -3.66 19.61 -21.71
C GLU A 53 -5.08 19.04 -21.87
N GLU A 54 -5.86 19.55 -22.84
CA GLU A 54 -7.20 19.06 -23.14
C GLU A 54 -7.14 17.59 -23.64
N THR A 55 -6.14 17.25 -24.46
CA THR A 55 -5.90 15.88 -24.95
C THR A 55 -5.55 14.96 -23.80
N LEU A 56 -4.67 15.36 -22.88
CA LEU A 56 -4.32 14.59 -21.70
C LEU A 56 -5.53 14.27 -20.82
N ILE A 57 -6.37 15.28 -20.55
CA ILE A 57 -7.59 15.08 -19.76
C ILE A 57 -8.47 14.00 -20.41
N ARG A 58 -8.65 14.04 -21.72
CA ARG A 58 -9.44 13.05 -22.45
C ARG A 58 -8.83 11.64 -22.36
N LEU A 59 -7.51 11.51 -22.58
CA LEU A 59 -6.81 10.22 -22.53
C LEU A 59 -6.82 9.61 -21.12
N PHE A 60 -6.60 10.42 -20.08
CA PHE A 60 -6.67 9.92 -18.71
C PHE A 60 -8.10 9.52 -18.31
N ASN A 61 -9.12 10.23 -18.76
CA ASN A 61 -10.51 9.82 -18.56
C ASN A 61 -10.82 8.48 -19.25
N GLU A 62 -10.35 8.31 -20.49
CA GLU A 62 -10.51 7.04 -21.23
C GLU A 62 -9.85 5.87 -20.49
N MET A 63 -8.60 6.02 -20.07
CA MET A 63 -7.90 5.01 -19.28
C MET A 63 -8.61 4.72 -17.94
N GLY A 64 -9.12 5.77 -17.29
CA GLY A 64 -9.87 5.64 -16.04
C GLY A 64 -11.13 4.79 -16.20
N ILE A 65 -11.89 4.97 -17.29
CA ILE A 65 -13.09 4.16 -17.60
C ILE A 65 -12.70 2.69 -17.79
N ILE A 66 -11.64 2.41 -18.56
CA ILE A 66 -11.18 1.04 -18.81
C ILE A 66 -10.74 0.38 -17.50
N MET A 67 -9.97 1.08 -16.66
CA MET A 67 -9.54 0.53 -15.36
C MET A 67 -10.72 0.28 -14.43
N GLN A 68 -11.73 1.14 -14.46
CA GLN A 68 -12.97 0.95 -13.68
C GLN A 68 -13.73 -0.30 -14.13
N GLU A 69 -13.83 -0.56 -15.44
CA GLU A 69 -14.45 -1.77 -15.98
C GLU A 69 -13.73 -3.03 -15.51
N ILE A 70 -12.39 -3.04 -15.56
CA ILE A 70 -11.56 -4.15 -15.10
C ILE A 70 -11.78 -4.42 -13.60
N CYS A 71 -11.73 -3.38 -12.77
CA CYS A 71 -11.91 -3.51 -11.33
C CYS A 71 -13.33 -3.95 -10.97
N ALA A 72 -14.35 -3.51 -11.71
CA ALA A 72 -15.72 -3.96 -11.51
C ALA A 72 -15.90 -5.47 -11.79
N ALA A 73 -15.11 -6.03 -12.73
CA ALA A 73 -15.11 -7.45 -13.03
C ALA A 73 -14.30 -8.29 -12.03
N GLU A 74 -13.29 -7.73 -11.38
CA GLU A 74 -12.44 -8.41 -10.39
C GLU A 74 -12.72 -7.91 -8.96
N LYS A 75 -13.58 -8.61 -8.25
CA LYS A 75 -14.06 -8.23 -6.91
C LYS A 75 -12.99 -8.18 -5.81
N ARG A 76 -11.77 -8.59 -6.09
CA ARG A 76 -10.64 -8.54 -5.15
C ARG A 76 -9.76 -7.31 -5.33
N LEU A 77 -10.06 -6.48 -6.35
CA LEU A 77 -9.43 -5.18 -6.56
C LEU A 77 -10.35 -4.06 -6.08
N HIS A 78 -9.93 -3.34 -5.06
CA HIS A 78 -10.67 -2.25 -4.44
C HIS A 78 -9.92 -0.94 -4.67
N VAL A 79 -10.48 -0.09 -5.51
CA VAL A 79 -9.92 1.24 -5.81
C VAL A 79 -10.84 2.31 -5.21
N TYR A 80 -10.29 3.14 -4.32
CA TYR A 80 -11.05 4.15 -3.58
C TYR A 80 -11.89 5.05 -4.50
N SER A 81 -11.29 5.55 -5.56
CA SER A 81 -11.96 6.42 -6.52
C SER A 81 -13.06 5.74 -7.34
N PHE A 82 -13.11 4.41 -7.38
CA PHE A 82 -14.13 3.66 -8.11
C PHE A 82 -15.27 3.16 -7.21
N GLU A 83 -14.99 2.94 -5.94
CA GLU A 83 -15.94 2.34 -4.99
C GLU A 83 -16.59 3.37 -4.04
N THR A 84 -16.02 4.58 -3.93
CA THR A 84 -16.55 5.61 -3.04
C THR A 84 -17.45 6.60 -3.79
N PRO A 85 -18.37 7.30 -3.09
CA PRO A 85 -19.18 8.33 -3.69
C PRO A 85 -18.33 9.45 -4.30
N GLN A 86 -18.81 10.05 -5.38
CA GLN A 86 -18.09 11.12 -6.10
C GLN A 86 -17.71 12.31 -5.21
N GLU A 87 -18.47 12.58 -4.17
CA GLU A 87 -18.19 13.65 -3.20
C GLU A 87 -16.88 13.41 -2.42
N SER A 88 -16.43 12.15 -2.33
CA SER A 88 -15.18 11.77 -1.65
C SER A 88 -13.96 11.81 -2.57
N HIS A 89 -14.15 11.82 -3.90
CA HIS A 89 -13.05 11.81 -4.88
C HIS A 89 -12.12 13.03 -4.79
N PRO A 90 -12.61 14.27 -4.57
CA PRO A 90 -11.74 15.44 -4.52
C PRO A 90 -10.67 15.33 -3.42
N GLU A 91 -10.98 14.72 -2.28
CA GLU A 91 -10.00 14.51 -1.20
C GLU A 91 -8.90 13.55 -1.63
N ALA A 92 -9.25 12.38 -2.16
CA ALA A 92 -8.28 11.39 -2.64
C ALA A 92 -7.45 11.93 -3.81
N SER A 93 -8.08 12.56 -4.79
CA SER A 93 -7.40 13.13 -5.95
C SER A 93 -6.40 14.22 -5.55
N ARG A 94 -6.79 15.11 -4.64
CA ARG A 94 -5.89 16.15 -4.11
C ARG A 94 -4.72 15.54 -3.34
N LEU A 95 -4.97 14.52 -2.53
CA LEU A 95 -3.95 13.82 -1.76
C LEU A 95 -2.92 13.18 -2.67
N ILE A 96 -3.38 12.46 -3.71
CA ILE A 96 -2.51 11.84 -4.71
C ILE A 96 -1.72 12.91 -5.49
N ALA A 97 -2.36 14.03 -5.88
CA ALA A 97 -1.66 15.12 -6.55
C ALA A 97 -0.52 15.71 -5.69
N LYS A 98 -0.74 15.87 -4.38
CA LYS A 98 0.30 16.30 -3.44
C LYS A 98 1.43 15.29 -3.30
N LEU A 99 1.12 14.00 -3.22
CA LEU A 99 2.13 12.94 -3.18
C LEU A 99 2.97 12.87 -4.46
N ARG A 100 2.39 13.21 -5.62
CA ARG A 100 3.09 13.25 -6.92
C ARG A 100 3.94 14.50 -7.13
N ASP A 101 3.62 15.60 -6.45
CA ASP A 101 4.31 16.89 -6.66
C ASP A 101 5.78 16.76 -6.25
N LEU A 102 6.68 17.10 -7.17
CA LEU A 102 8.12 17.14 -6.96
C LEU A 102 8.55 18.07 -5.82
N ARG A 103 7.73 19.10 -5.53
CA ARG A 103 7.98 20.07 -4.46
C ARG A 103 7.54 19.61 -3.09
N THR A 104 6.82 18.50 -2.98
CA THR A 104 6.42 17.92 -1.68
C THR A 104 7.64 17.34 -0.98
N GLU A 105 8.06 17.99 0.10
CA GLU A 105 9.19 17.59 0.92
C GLU A 105 8.85 16.39 1.84
N ASN A 106 9.89 15.79 2.43
CA ASN A 106 9.76 14.56 3.24
C ASN A 106 8.67 14.64 4.33
N GLN A 107 8.64 15.72 5.13
CA GLN A 107 7.68 15.85 6.23
C GLN A 107 6.23 15.94 5.73
N GLU A 108 5.98 16.69 4.67
CA GLU A 108 4.67 16.75 4.03
C GLU A 108 4.32 15.43 3.39
N PHE A 109 5.28 14.75 2.74
CA PHE A 109 5.07 13.45 2.14
C PHE A 109 4.63 12.43 3.20
N VAL A 110 5.29 12.37 4.34
CA VAL A 110 4.93 11.52 5.49
C VAL A 110 3.52 11.83 5.99
N TYR A 111 3.16 13.12 6.13
CA TYR A 111 1.80 13.53 6.50
C TYR A 111 0.75 13.04 5.50
N TYR A 112 1.01 13.16 4.19
CA TYR A 112 0.08 12.68 3.17
C TYR A 112 0.00 11.14 3.12
N ILE A 113 1.10 10.43 3.39
CA ILE A 113 1.10 8.98 3.55
C ILE A 113 0.20 8.56 4.72
N GLN A 114 0.29 9.23 5.87
CA GLN A 114 -0.59 8.95 7.00
C GLN A 114 -2.06 9.13 6.62
N ARG A 115 -2.43 10.26 6.01
CA ARG A 115 -3.79 10.51 5.52
C ARG A 115 -4.27 9.45 4.53
N ALA A 116 -3.38 9.00 3.65
CA ALA A 116 -3.70 7.96 2.67
C ALA A 116 -4.07 6.63 3.35
N TYR A 117 -3.32 6.21 4.36
CA TYR A 117 -3.61 4.96 5.08
C TYR A 117 -4.84 5.03 5.96
N GLU A 118 -5.15 6.18 6.56
CA GLU A 118 -6.43 6.42 7.24
C GLU A 118 -7.63 6.23 6.27
N MET A 119 -7.51 6.72 5.03
CA MET A 119 -8.54 6.53 4.01
C MET A 119 -8.62 5.07 3.55
N LEU A 120 -7.49 4.40 3.35
CA LEU A 120 -7.43 2.98 2.98
C LEU A 120 -8.04 2.08 4.06
N PHE A 121 -7.77 2.37 5.33
CA PHE A 121 -8.41 1.67 6.43
C PHE A 121 -9.93 1.78 6.37
N LYS A 122 -10.45 2.99 6.13
CA LYS A 122 -11.89 3.23 5.98
C LYS A 122 -12.47 2.52 4.76
N LEU A 123 -11.75 2.44 3.64
CA LEU A 123 -12.17 1.71 2.45
C LEU A 123 -12.37 0.22 2.76
N ALA A 124 -11.41 -0.39 3.44
CA ALA A 124 -11.44 -1.82 3.73
C ALA A 124 -12.45 -2.19 4.83
N TYR A 125 -12.54 -1.38 5.88
CA TYR A 125 -13.27 -1.73 7.10
C TYR A 125 -14.46 -0.83 7.40
N GLY A 126 -14.52 0.39 6.85
CA GLY A 126 -15.57 1.38 7.15
C GLY A 126 -16.91 1.10 6.49
N GLY A 127 -16.94 0.42 5.34
CA GLY A 127 -18.18 0.06 4.63
C GLY A 127 -19.01 -1.05 5.30
N THR A 128 -18.46 -1.67 6.32
CA THR A 128 -19.14 -2.68 7.09
C THR A 128 -19.92 -2.06 8.25
N THR A 129 -20.92 -1.26 7.92
CA THR A 129 -21.96 -0.87 8.87
C THR A 129 -22.77 -2.11 9.24
N GLY A 130 -22.14 -3.05 9.94
CA GLY A 130 -22.79 -4.19 10.53
C GLY A 130 -23.84 -3.76 11.55
N SER A 131 -24.82 -4.60 11.78
CA SER A 131 -25.84 -4.43 12.81
C SER A 131 -25.24 -4.34 14.22
N ASN A 132 -24.02 -4.83 14.41
CA ASN A 132 -23.35 -4.87 15.70
C ASN A 132 -22.57 -3.58 15.96
N LYS A 133 -22.93 -2.92 17.06
CA LYS A 133 -22.26 -1.71 17.53
C LYS A 133 -21.83 -1.91 18.96
N ASN A 134 -20.60 -1.51 19.25
CA ASN A 134 -20.10 -1.40 20.61
C ASN A 134 -20.45 -0.02 21.18
N TYR A 135 -20.61 0.05 22.49
CA TYR A 135 -20.79 1.30 23.21
C TYR A 135 -19.48 1.64 23.92
N LEU A 136 -18.91 2.78 23.57
CA LEU A 136 -17.77 3.34 24.28
C LEU A 136 -18.27 4.37 25.28
N ILE A 137 -18.04 4.10 26.58
CA ILE A 137 -18.40 5.02 27.66
C ILE A 137 -17.13 5.67 28.16
N VAL A 138 -17.02 6.98 27.95
CA VAL A 138 -15.84 7.76 28.34
C VAL A 138 -16.16 8.76 29.45
N LYS A 139 -15.30 8.79 30.47
CA LYS A 139 -15.35 9.78 31.51
C LYS A 139 -14.84 11.12 30.98
N THR A 140 -15.65 12.16 31.08
CA THR A 140 -15.25 13.50 30.61
C THR A 140 -14.57 14.31 31.72
N PRO A 141 -13.86 15.40 31.41
CA PRO A 141 -13.27 16.27 32.42
C PRO A 141 -14.29 17.13 33.19
N VAL A 142 -15.57 17.09 32.83
CA VAL A 142 -16.63 17.85 33.53
C VAL A 142 -17.06 17.12 34.78
N ASP A 143 -16.99 17.74 35.94
CA ASP A 143 -17.28 17.14 37.24
C ASP A 143 -18.30 17.90 38.12
N ILE A 144 -18.86 18.99 37.62
CA ILE A 144 -19.92 19.77 38.27
C ILE A 144 -21.19 19.72 37.43
N PRO A 145 -22.36 19.42 38.07
CA PRO A 145 -22.61 19.10 39.46
C PRO A 145 -22.14 17.70 39.88
N VAL A 146 -21.96 16.80 38.95
CA VAL A 146 -21.42 15.45 39.16
C VAL A 146 -20.47 15.08 38.04
N ARG A 147 -19.69 14.01 38.21
CA ARG A 147 -18.81 13.49 37.18
C ARG A 147 -19.63 13.04 35.95
N ASN A 148 -19.30 13.62 34.79
CA ASN A 148 -20.01 13.32 33.53
C ASN A 148 -19.35 12.19 32.74
N TYR A 149 -20.18 11.46 31.99
CA TYR A 149 -19.77 10.41 31.06
C TYR A 149 -20.45 10.65 29.72
N ALA A 150 -19.71 10.45 28.65
CA ALA A 150 -20.24 10.43 27.29
C ALA A 150 -20.38 8.99 26.80
N VAL A 151 -21.41 8.73 25.99
CA VAL A 151 -21.66 7.42 25.37
C VAL A 151 -21.60 7.57 23.87
N HIS A 152 -20.70 6.80 23.25
CA HIS A 152 -20.55 6.77 21.80
C HIS A 152 -20.90 5.38 21.28
N LYS A 153 -21.48 5.34 20.10
CA LYS A 153 -21.67 4.12 19.31
C LYS A 153 -20.52 4.00 18.31
N ILE A 154 -19.76 2.92 18.37
CA ILE A 154 -18.74 2.59 17.41
C ILE A 154 -19.11 1.31 16.67
N THR A 155 -18.67 1.19 15.40
CA THR A 155 -18.88 -0.03 14.64
C THR A 155 -18.03 -1.14 15.24
N ASN A 156 -18.64 -2.30 15.53
CA ASN A 156 -17.88 -3.47 15.94
C ASN A 156 -17.29 -4.16 14.70
N ILE A 157 -15.99 -4.08 14.55
CA ILE A 157 -15.21 -4.73 13.50
C ILE A 157 -14.13 -5.66 14.05
N ASP A 158 -14.19 -5.98 15.35
CA ASP A 158 -13.16 -6.78 16.04
C ASP A 158 -12.87 -8.11 15.32
N ASP A 159 -13.90 -8.81 14.88
CA ASP A 159 -13.76 -10.08 14.11
C ASP A 159 -12.93 -9.93 12.82
N LYS A 160 -12.82 -8.71 12.27
CA LYS A 160 -12.08 -8.44 11.05
C LYS A 160 -10.66 -7.99 11.30
N ILE A 161 -10.40 -7.39 12.44
CA ILE A 161 -9.11 -6.74 12.73
C ILE A 161 -8.28 -7.47 13.78
N GLU A 162 -8.89 -8.17 14.75
CA GLU A 162 -8.17 -8.79 15.86
C GLU A 162 -7.49 -10.13 15.51
N ASN A 163 -7.62 -10.60 14.27
CA ASN A 163 -6.86 -11.77 13.78
C ASN A 163 -5.79 -11.40 12.75
N THR A 164 -5.43 -10.14 12.66
CA THR A 164 -4.47 -9.63 11.67
C THR A 164 -3.02 -9.87 12.07
N TYR A 165 -2.15 -9.96 11.08
CA TYR A 165 -0.70 -10.03 11.22
C TYR A 165 -0.05 -9.12 10.18
N MET A 166 0.82 -8.21 10.60
CA MET A 166 1.44 -7.22 9.74
C MET A 166 2.72 -7.78 9.10
N CYS A 167 2.73 -7.94 7.80
CA CYS A 167 3.87 -8.37 7.01
C CYS A 167 4.56 -7.15 6.39
N VAL A 168 5.68 -6.74 6.94
CA VAL A 168 6.39 -5.50 6.57
C VAL A 168 7.50 -5.80 5.58
N MET A 169 7.38 -5.31 4.37
CA MET A 169 8.45 -5.33 3.38
C MET A 169 9.42 -4.17 3.63
N LEU A 170 10.61 -4.49 4.15
CA LEU A 170 11.60 -3.50 4.48
C LEU A 170 12.21 -2.90 3.22
N ARG A 171 12.31 -1.59 3.14
CA ARG A 171 12.29 -0.51 4.13
C ARG A 171 11.01 0.37 4.02
N GLY A 172 10.50 0.59 2.80
CA GLY A 172 9.44 1.55 2.49
C GLY A 172 8.10 1.28 3.17
N ALA A 173 7.80 0.00 3.47
CA ALA A 173 6.55 -0.41 4.11
C ALA A 173 6.52 -0.23 5.64
N LEU A 174 7.61 0.20 6.29
CA LEU A 174 7.67 0.24 7.76
C LEU A 174 6.69 1.26 8.35
N LEU A 175 6.77 2.52 7.96
CA LEU A 175 5.87 3.56 8.44
C LEU A 175 4.41 3.28 8.05
N PRO A 176 4.07 2.95 6.80
CA PRO A 176 2.73 2.53 6.41
C PRO A 176 2.14 1.42 7.29
N SER A 177 2.93 0.41 7.59
CA SER A 177 2.50 -0.70 8.45
C SER A 177 2.23 -0.26 9.89
N MET A 178 3.03 0.64 10.44
CA MET A 178 2.77 1.22 11.76
C MET A 178 1.48 2.04 11.79
N ILE A 179 1.22 2.82 10.73
CA ILE A 179 -0.02 3.60 10.60
C ILE A 179 -1.23 2.66 10.57
N MET A 180 -1.19 1.64 9.70
CA MET A 180 -2.28 0.67 9.57
C MET A 180 -2.53 -0.09 10.89
N SER A 181 -1.46 -0.52 11.57
CA SER A 181 -1.56 -1.18 12.87
C SER A 181 -2.12 -0.24 13.95
N LYS A 182 -1.80 1.05 13.88
CA LYS A 182 -2.36 2.06 14.79
C LYS A 182 -3.86 2.25 14.56
N GLU A 183 -4.31 2.31 13.31
CA GLU A 183 -5.75 2.35 12.99
C GLU A 183 -6.47 1.11 13.52
N ILE A 184 -5.91 -0.09 13.32
CA ILE A 184 -6.44 -1.33 13.88
C ILE A 184 -6.58 -1.24 15.41
N GLN A 185 -5.54 -0.77 16.10
CA GLN A 185 -5.55 -0.62 17.55
C GLN A 185 -6.64 0.35 18.05
N GLU A 186 -6.83 1.47 17.36
CA GLU A 186 -7.82 2.49 17.73
C GLU A 186 -9.27 2.01 17.53
N TYR A 187 -9.51 1.14 16.54
CA TYR A 187 -10.84 0.60 16.26
C TYR A 187 -11.14 -0.69 17.03
N SER A 188 -10.13 -1.37 17.57
CA SER A 188 -10.32 -2.56 18.39
C SER A 188 -10.93 -2.21 19.75
N SER A 189 -11.95 -2.95 20.15
CA SER A 189 -12.57 -2.81 21.48
C SER A 189 -11.60 -3.17 22.62
N ASN A 190 -10.58 -3.98 22.34
CA ASN A 190 -9.62 -4.48 23.32
C ASN A 190 -8.24 -3.81 23.18
N GLY A 191 -8.09 -2.85 22.26
CA GLY A 191 -6.80 -2.21 21.99
C GLY A 191 -5.76 -3.16 21.37
N TYR A 192 -6.23 -4.06 20.51
CA TYR A 192 -5.37 -5.06 19.84
C TYR A 192 -4.23 -4.40 19.07
N VAL A 193 -3.02 -4.82 19.34
CA VAL A 193 -1.83 -4.41 18.58
C VAL A 193 -1.46 -5.56 17.66
N THR A 194 -1.47 -5.29 16.36
CA THR A 194 -1.13 -6.27 15.33
C THR A 194 0.30 -6.78 15.53
N PRO A 195 0.56 -8.09 15.59
CA PRO A 195 1.91 -8.64 15.53
C PRO A 195 2.60 -8.31 14.21
N PHE A 196 3.93 -8.21 14.22
CA PHE A 196 4.74 -7.83 13.07
C PHE A 196 5.67 -8.95 12.62
N GLY A 197 5.78 -9.16 11.31
CA GLY A 197 6.86 -9.90 10.66
C GLY A 197 7.57 -8.99 9.68
N LEU A 198 8.90 -9.01 9.68
CA LEU A 198 9.74 -8.12 8.90
C LEU A 198 10.45 -8.90 7.81
N PHE A 199 10.24 -8.53 6.56
CA PHE A 199 10.79 -9.21 5.38
C PHE A 199 11.76 -8.30 4.65
N LYS A 200 13.04 -8.67 4.61
CA LYS A 200 14.05 -7.97 3.83
C LYS A 200 13.96 -8.43 2.39
N ILE A 201 13.39 -7.60 1.55
CA ILE A 201 13.21 -7.90 0.13
C ILE A 201 13.74 -6.75 -0.73
N ARG A 202 14.30 -7.08 -1.88
CA ARG A 202 14.82 -6.12 -2.85
C ARG A 202 14.54 -6.58 -4.28
N ARG A 203 14.58 -5.63 -5.19
CA ARG A 203 14.59 -5.89 -6.64
C ARG A 203 16.04 -5.92 -7.13
N ASP A 204 16.29 -6.66 -8.19
CA ASP A 204 17.54 -6.52 -8.93
C ASP A 204 17.45 -5.31 -9.87
N GLU A 205 17.98 -4.18 -9.43
CA GLU A 205 17.87 -2.90 -10.14
C GLU A 205 18.66 -2.86 -11.46
N ALA A 206 19.50 -3.85 -11.74
CA ALA A 206 20.19 -3.99 -13.02
C ALA A 206 19.28 -4.57 -14.12
N LYS A 207 18.05 -5.02 -13.77
CA LYS A 207 17.11 -5.68 -14.67
C LYS A 207 15.96 -4.77 -15.08
N HIS A 208 15.37 -5.08 -16.22
CA HIS A 208 14.18 -4.43 -16.75
C HIS A 208 12.88 -5.04 -16.17
N GLU A 209 11.75 -4.40 -16.41
CA GLU A 209 10.45 -4.84 -15.90
C GLU A 209 10.11 -6.30 -16.26
N HIS A 210 10.41 -6.72 -17.48
CA HIS A 210 10.08 -8.04 -18.00
C HIS A 210 10.95 -9.19 -17.45
N ASP A 211 12.17 -8.90 -17.01
CA ASP A 211 13.12 -9.89 -16.48
C ASP A 211 13.53 -9.61 -15.01
N MET A 212 12.81 -8.70 -14.35
CA MET A 212 13.03 -8.32 -12.95
C MET A 212 13.07 -9.54 -12.03
N GLU A 213 14.01 -9.53 -11.09
CA GLU A 213 14.08 -10.51 -10.01
C GLU A 213 13.78 -9.86 -8.66
N TYR A 214 12.98 -10.57 -7.87
CA TYR A 214 12.60 -10.19 -6.51
C TYR A 214 13.26 -11.14 -5.55
N ILE A 215 14.14 -10.61 -4.69
CA ILE A 215 15.06 -11.38 -3.86
C ILE A 215 14.70 -11.17 -2.40
N LEU A 216 14.15 -12.22 -1.77
CA LEU A 216 13.84 -12.24 -0.35
C LEU A 216 15.05 -12.80 0.42
N ASP A 217 15.66 -11.95 1.23
CA ASP A 217 16.79 -12.28 2.11
C ASP A 217 16.27 -12.80 3.46
N LEU A 218 16.28 -14.11 3.63
CA LEU A 218 15.80 -14.76 4.84
C LEU A 218 16.72 -14.54 6.05
N ASN A 219 18.00 -14.27 5.84
CA ASN A 219 18.95 -14.06 6.95
C ASN A 219 18.70 -12.71 7.66
N ASN A 220 18.14 -11.74 6.93
CA ASN A 220 17.80 -10.42 7.44
C ASN A 220 16.29 -10.19 7.55
N SER A 221 15.51 -11.29 7.56
CA SER A 221 14.07 -11.26 7.82
C SER A 221 13.77 -11.78 9.23
N TYR A 222 12.74 -11.20 9.88
CA TYR A 222 12.41 -11.46 11.27
C TYR A 222 10.92 -11.76 11.39
N PHE A 223 10.56 -13.01 11.54
CA PHE A 223 9.17 -13.45 11.71
C PHE A 223 9.16 -14.86 12.31
N ASN A 224 8.06 -15.22 12.96
CA ASN A 224 7.83 -16.58 13.41
C ASN A 224 6.74 -17.22 12.54
N PRO A 225 7.03 -18.29 11.78
CA PRO A 225 6.05 -18.96 10.91
C PRO A 225 4.78 -19.43 11.64
N GLU A 226 4.90 -19.83 12.90
CA GLU A 226 3.76 -20.34 13.68
C GLU A 226 2.71 -19.25 13.92
N ASP A 227 3.13 -18.01 14.07
CA ASP A 227 2.25 -16.87 14.36
C ASP A 227 1.44 -16.40 13.12
N LEU A 228 1.82 -16.82 11.91
CA LEU A 228 1.14 -16.42 10.67
C LEU A 228 0.02 -17.39 10.25
N ASN A 229 0.01 -18.61 10.78
CA ASN A 229 -0.95 -19.60 10.35
C ASN A 229 -2.38 -19.25 10.79
N GLY A 230 -3.33 -19.30 9.86
CA GLY A 230 -4.74 -18.93 10.12
C GLY A 230 -5.00 -17.43 10.32
N LYS A 231 -3.98 -16.57 10.16
CA LYS A 231 -4.11 -15.12 10.29
C LYS A 231 -4.54 -14.45 8.99
N ASP A 232 -5.05 -13.24 9.12
CA ASP A 232 -5.22 -12.32 8.01
C ASP A 232 -3.93 -11.54 7.82
N LEU A 233 -3.22 -11.82 6.76
CA LEU A 233 -1.94 -11.17 6.48
C LEU A 233 -2.17 -9.79 5.87
N ILE A 234 -1.61 -8.76 6.49
CA ILE A 234 -1.69 -7.37 6.01
C ILE A 234 -0.33 -6.94 5.49
N PHE A 235 -0.31 -6.43 4.27
CA PHE A 235 0.83 -5.80 3.63
C PHE A 235 0.48 -4.33 3.33
N ALA A 236 1.11 -3.41 4.02
CA ALA A 236 0.93 -1.97 3.81
C ALA A 236 2.20 -1.39 3.18
N ASP A 237 2.20 -1.24 1.86
CA ASP A 237 3.30 -0.68 1.09
C ASP A 237 2.78 0.48 0.23
N PRO A 238 3.42 1.65 0.20
CA PRO A 238 2.90 2.80 -0.54
C PRO A 238 2.68 2.55 -2.03
N MET A 239 3.47 1.68 -2.62
CA MET A 239 3.47 1.45 -4.07
C MET A 239 3.39 -0.02 -4.42
N ASN A 240 2.40 -0.37 -5.22
CA ASN A 240 2.34 -1.67 -5.87
C ASN A 240 2.64 -1.53 -7.36
N ALA A 241 3.92 -1.56 -7.73
CA ALA A 241 4.34 -1.46 -9.13
C ALA A 241 4.09 -2.79 -9.87
N THR A 242 4.82 -3.82 -9.50
CA THR A 242 4.83 -5.13 -10.19
C THR A 242 4.20 -6.24 -9.37
N SER A 243 3.90 -6.00 -8.11
CA SER A 243 3.54 -6.98 -7.07
C SER A 243 4.62 -8.04 -6.77
N GLY A 244 5.76 -8.00 -7.42
CA GLY A 244 6.75 -9.07 -7.32
C GLY A 244 7.27 -9.28 -5.91
N SER A 245 7.64 -8.21 -5.20
CA SER A 245 8.09 -8.31 -3.81
C SER A 245 7.02 -8.92 -2.91
N PHE A 246 5.80 -8.43 -3.01
CA PHE A 246 4.65 -8.90 -2.26
C PHE A 246 4.37 -10.39 -2.51
N VAL A 247 4.25 -10.78 -3.78
CA VAL A 247 3.97 -12.17 -4.17
C VAL A 247 5.10 -13.11 -3.76
N THR A 248 6.36 -12.67 -3.83
CA THR A 248 7.53 -13.47 -3.40
C THR A 248 7.42 -13.83 -1.92
N VAL A 249 7.12 -12.87 -1.05
CA VAL A 249 6.94 -13.12 0.39
C VAL A 249 5.80 -14.10 0.63
N VAL A 250 4.63 -13.86 0.04
CA VAL A 250 3.46 -14.73 0.24
C VAL A 250 3.72 -16.14 -0.27
N LYS A 251 4.26 -16.31 -1.48
CA LYS A 251 4.57 -17.64 -2.03
C LYS A 251 5.60 -18.39 -1.19
N TYR A 252 6.58 -17.69 -0.64
CA TYR A 252 7.51 -18.29 0.30
C TYR A 252 6.78 -18.80 1.56
N LEU A 253 5.90 -18.00 2.18
CA LEU A 253 5.13 -18.41 3.35
C LEU A 253 4.26 -19.65 3.04
N LEU A 254 3.55 -19.62 1.92
CA LEU A 254 2.75 -20.76 1.45
C LEU A 254 3.60 -22.03 1.24
N SER A 255 4.82 -21.90 0.68
CA SER A 255 5.75 -23.01 0.47
C SER A 255 6.25 -23.63 1.78
N LYS A 256 6.17 -22.90 2.89
CA LYS A 256 6.46 -23.38 4.25
C LYS A 256 5.25 -24.01 4.94
N GLY A 257 4.14 -24.16 4.22
CA GLY A 257 2.92 -24.77 4.75
C GLY A 257 2.04 -23.84 5.56
N ILE A 258 2.37 -22.54 5.61
CA ILE A 258 1.54 -21.52 6.26
C ILE A 258 0.27 -21.32 5.45
N LYS A 259 -0.89 -21.37 6.09
CA LYS A 259 -2.20 -21.23 5.50
C LYS A 259 -2.88 -19.97 6.07
N PRO A 260 -2.70 -18.79 5.46
CA PRO A 260 -3.39 -17.59 5.91
C PRO A 260 -4.91 -17.70 5.71
N ARG A 261 -5.70 -17.06 6.56
CA ARG A 261 -7.15 -16.95 6.39
C ARG A 261 -7.49 -16.06 5.20
N SER A 262 -6.81 -14.94 5.08
CA SER A 262 -6.90 -14.01 3.96
C SER A 262 -5.59 -13.21 3.81
N ILE A 263 -5.45 -12.53 2.68
CA ILE A 263 -4.29 -11.68 2.38
C ILE A 263 -4.82 -10.33 1.91
N HIS A 264 -4.35 -9.26 2.53
CA HIS A 264 -4.77 -7.89 2.24
C HIS A 264 -3.55 -7.02 1.92
N ALA A 265 -3.51 -6.49 0.71
CA ALA A 265 -2.50 -5.51 0.29
C ALA A 265 -3.10 -4.10 0.28
N PHE A 266 -2.47 -3.16 0.96
CA PHE A 266 -2.87 -1.76 1.06
C PHE A 266 -1.81 -0.88 0.42
N ASN A 267 -2.18 -0.19 -0.65
CA ASN A 267 -1.27 0.64 -1.43
C ASN A 267 -1.84 2.04 -1.62
N VAL A 268 -1.00 3.06 -1.63
CA VAL A 268 -1.43 4.42 -1.97
C VAL A 268 -1.67 4.51 -3.48
N ILE A 269 -0.74 3.97 -4.27
CA ILE A 269 -0.93 3.75 -5.70
C ILE A 269 -0.57 2.33 -6.11
N ALA A 270 -1.31 1.81 -7.10
CA ALA A 270 -1.01 0.54 -7.74
C ALA A 270 -0.96 0.73 -9.26
N ALA A 271 -0.03 0.06 -9.94
CA ALA A 271 -0.09 -0.09 -11.38
C ALA A 271 -1.09 -1.20 -11.75
N LEU A 272 -1.86 -1.01 -12.81
CA LEU A 272 -2.84 -1.99 -13.28
C LEU A 272 -2.22 -3.38 -13.45
N LYS A 273 -1.08 -3.48 -14.17
CA LYS A 273 -0.36 -4.75 -14.37
C LYS A 273 0.03 -5.42 -13.06
N GLY A 274 0.54 -4.65 -12.10
CA GLY A 274 0.91 -5.17 -10.78
C GLY A 274 -0.30 -5.66 -10.00
N ALA A 275 -1.38 -4.89 -9.97
CA ALA A 275 -2.61 -5.27 -9.28
C ALA A 275 -3.19 -6.58 -9.84
N LEU A 276 -3.23 -6.73 -11.16
CA LEU A 276 -3.67 -7.97 -11.82
C LEU A 276 -2.76 -9.15 -11.48
N ARG A 277 -1.43 -9.00 -11.56
CA ARG A 277 -0.47 -10.04 -11.15
C ARG A 277 -0.71 -10.53 -9.72
N ALA A 278 -0.97 -9.62 -8.76
CA ALA A 278 -1.24 -9.99 -7.38
C ALA A 278 -2.46 -10.91 -7.24
N VAL A 279 -3.59 -10.48 -7.77
CA VAL A 279 -4.85 -11.22 -7.62
C VAL A 279 -4.92 -12.48 -8.48
N ARG A 280 -4.11 -12.58 -9.55
CA ARG A 280 -3.99 -13.82 -10.35
C ARG A 280 -3.03 -14.82 -9.71
N ALA A 281 -1.92 -14.36 -9.12
CA ALA A 281 -0.91 -15.22 -8.51
C ALA A 281 -1.31 -15.76 -7.13
N LEU A 282 -2.23 -15.08 -6.43
CA LEU A 282 -2.62 -15.38 -5.06
C LEU A 282 -4.14 -15.55 -4.96
N ASP A 283 -4.55 -16.73 -4.53
CA ASP A 283 -5.93 -16.97 -4.14
C ASP A 283 -6.28 -16.12 -2.91
N ASN A 284 -7.43 -15.84 -2.56
CA ASN A 284 -7.84 -15.16 -1.31
C ASN A 284 -7.05 -13.85 -0.98
N CYS A 285 -6.58 -13.16 -2.03
CA CYS A 285 -5.86 -11.90 -1.94
C CYS A 285 -6.77 -10.74 -2.34
N HIS A 286 -6.92 -9.75 -1.46
CA HIS A 286 -7.62 -8.50 -1.71
C HIS A 286 -6.62 -7.35 -1.76
N LEU A 287 -6.69 -6.54 -2.80
CA LEU A 287 -5.84 -5.37 -2.98
C LEU A 287 -6.68 -4.10 -2.86
N TYR A 288 -6.29 -3.24 -1.93
CA TYR A 288 -6.89 -1.94 -1.67
C TYR A 288 -5.92 -0.83 -2.08
N THR A 289 -6.35 0.07 -2.94
CA THR A 289 -5.52 1.21 -3.35
C THR A 289 -6.36 2.49 -3.42
N LEU A 290 -5.75 3.64 -3.11
CA LEU A 290 -6.43 4.92 -3.30
C LEU A 290 -6.55 5.27 -4.78
N TRP A 291 -5.51 4.94 -5.55
CA TRP A 291 -5.41 5.30 -6.95
C TRP A 291 -4.77 4.18 -7.77
N MET A 292 -5.26 4.00 -9.00
CA MET A 292 -4.67 3.06 -9.95
C MET A 292 -4.05 3.83 -11.11
N ASP A 293 -2.79 3.52 -11.41
CA ASP A 293 -2.05 4.05 -12.52
C ASP A 293 -1.98 3.05 -13.69
N PRO A 294 -2.01 3.52 -14.94
CA PRO A 294 -2.17 2.63 -16.08
C PRO A 294 -0.95 1.78 -16.40
N MET A 295 0.27 2.28 -16.17
CA MET A 295 1.46 1.72 -16.79
C MET A 295 2.66 1.56 -15.85
N LEU A 296 3.61 0.74 -16.29
CA LEU A 296 4.98 0.66 -15.78
C LEU A 296 5.96 1.07 -16.88
N ASN A 297 7.07 1.73 -16.51
CA ASN A 297 8.16 1.95 -17.44
C ASN A 297 9.10 0.73 -17.51
N GLU A 298 10.13 0.80 -18.35
CA GLU A 298 11.10 -0.28 -18.61
C GLU A 298 11.84 -0.76 -17.36
N ILE A 299 12.01 0.11 -16.36
CA ILE A 299 12.67 -0.21 -15.08
C ILE A 299 11.66 -0.45 -13.93
N ALA A 300 10.40 -0.76 -14.28
CA ALA A 300 9.33 -1.12 -13.37
C ALA A 300 8.89 0.00 -12.40
N TYR A 301 9.01 1.27 -12.79
CA TYR A 301 8.39 2.39 -12.08
C TYR A 301 6.96 2.61 -12.56
N ILE A 302 6.08 2.94 -11.64
CA ILE A 302 4.68 3.29 -11.94
C ILE A 302 4.65 4.61 -12.72
N MET A 303 3.85 4.67 -13.77
CA MET A 303 3.65 5.87 -14.58
C MET A 303 2.18 6.30 -14.57
N PRO A 304 1.87 7.59 -14.24
CA PRO A 304 2.79 8.66 -13.87
C PRO A 304 3.47 8.50 -12.50
N GLY A 305 2.94 7.66 -11.59
CA GLY A 305 3.57 7.31 -10.32
C GLY A 305 3.73 8.49 -9.34
N LEU A 306 4.52 8.27 -8.28
CA LEU A 306 4.90 9.28 -7.30
C LEU A 306 6.40 9.25 -6.93
N GLY A 307 7.23 8.68 -7.81
CA GLY A 307 8.65 8.49 -7.58
C GLY A 307 8.94 7.30 -6.65
N ASP A 308 10.11 7.26 -6.03
CA ASP A 308 10.45 6.25 -5.03
C ASP A 308 9.90 6.67 -3.65
N ALA A 309 8.82 6.02 -3.21
CA ALA A 309 8.20 6.33 -1.92
C ALA A 309 9.09 5.92 -0.74
N GLY A 310 9.88 4.85 -0.88
CA GLY A 310 10.82 4.43 0.14
C GLY A 310 11.84 5.52 0.45
N ASP A 311 12.45 6.09 -0.60
CA ASP A 311 13.39 7.19 -0.47
C ASP A 311 12.71 8.50 -0.01
N ARG A 312 11.50 8.77 -0.46
CA ARG A 312 10.74 9.95 -0.04
C ARG A 312 10.32 9.91 1.43
N ILE A 313 10.06 8.71 1.99
CA ILE A 313 9.72 8.50 3.41
C ILE A 313 10.99 8.48 4.28
N ASN A 314 12.01 7.70 3.87
CA ASN A 314 13.13 7.33 4.73
C ASN A 314 14.43 8.12 4.43
N GLY A 315 14.44 8.91 3.36
CA GLY A 315 15.66 9.44 2.77
C GLY A 315 16.38 8.37 1.92
N ARG A 316 17.27 8.81 1.05
CA ARG A 316 18.04 7.90 0.18
C ARG A 316 18.87 6.92 1.02
N ASP A 317 19.01 5.69 0.55
CA ASP A 317 19.93 4.74 1.15
C ASP A 317 21.34 5.33 1.16
N SER A 318 21.88 5.52 2.37
CA SER A 318 23.29 5.80 2.54
C SER A 318 24.07 4.50 2.29
N GLU A 319 25.34 4.60 1.92
CA GLU A 319 26.25 3.45 1.72
C GLU A 319 26.30 2.49 2.93
N GLN A 320 25.83 2.93 4.10
CA GLN A 320 25.67 2.10 5.30
C GLN A 320 24.19 1.84 5.55
N PRO A 321 23.71 0.58 5.41
CA PRO A 321 22.33 0.25 5.70
C PRO A 321 22.03 0.52 7.19
N ARG A 322 21.07 1.42 7.44
CA ARG A 322 20.60 1.71 8.79
C ARG A 322 19.87 0.48 9.34
N ASN A 323 20.10 0.16 10.59
CA ASN A 323 19.28 -0.86 11.24
C ASN A 323 17.86 -0.30 11.47
N ILE A 324 16.90 -1.21 11.67
CA ILE A 324 15.48 -0.84 11.76
C ILE A 324 15.20 0.14 12.92
N ILE A 325 15.94 0.03 14.02
CA ILE A 325 15.83 0.92 15.19
C ILE A 325 16.28 2.34 14.83
N GLN A 326 17.33 2.47 14.03
CA GLN A 326 17.78 3.78 13.55
C GLN A 326 16.78 4.43 12.60
N LEU A 327 16.16 3.65 11.70
CA LEU A 327 15.09 4.14 10.85
C LEU A 327 13.93 4.71 11.68
N ILE A 328 13.55 4.01 12.74
CA ILE A 328 12.49 4.44 13.64
C ILE A 328 12.88 5.74 14.38
N ALA A 329 14.10 5.83 14.85
CA ALA A 329 14.59 7.03 15.55
C ALA A 329 14.60 8.28 14.65
N ASP A 330 14.82 8.10 13.35
CA ASP A 330 14.84 9.18 12.36
C ASP A 330 13.45 9.81 12.10
N TYR A 331 12.34 9.10 12.40
CA TYR A 331 11.00 9.69 12.35
C TYR A 331 10.71 10.73 13.44
N GLY A 332 11.64 10.92 14.35
CA GLY A 332 11.54 11.89 15.41
C GLY A 332 10.73 11.42 16.62
N SER A 333 10.97 12.08 17.75
CA SER A 333 10.41 11.67 19.04
C SER A 333 8.88 11.72 19.12
N ASN A 334 8.24 12.57 18.33
CA ASN A 334 6.78 12.71 18.35
C ASN A 334 6.11 11.53 17.62
N ILE A 335 6.65 11.12 16.49
CA ILE A 335 6.17 9.95 15.75
C ILE A 335 6.41 8.68 16.58
N ALA A 336 7.59 8.54 17.18
CA ALA A 336 7.90 7.43 18.05
C ALA A 336 6.94 7.33 19.26
N LYS A 337 6.53 8.45 19.84
CA LYS A 337 5.53 8.46 20.92
C LYS A 337 4.15 8.00 20.43
N LEU A 338 3.73 8.44 19.25
CA LEU A 338 2.45 8.08 18.65
C LEU A 338 2.37 6.59 18.36
N TYR A 339 3.45 5.98 17.85
CA TYR A 339 3.52 4.57 17.46
C TYR A 339 4.19 3.66 18.50
N ARG A 340 4.19 4.05 19.78
CA ARG A 340 4.93 3.34 20.84
C ARG A 340 4.59 1.85 20.96
N ALA A 341 3.32 1.49 20.81
CA ALA A 341 2.88 0.09 20.88
C ALA A 341 3.45 -0.73 19.71
N GLN A 342 3.35 -0.20 18.49
CA GLN A 342 3.85 -0.83 17.28
C GLN A 342 5.37 -0.99 17.31
N LEU A 343 6.08 0.01 17.83
CA LEU A 343 7.54 -0.06 18.03
C LEU A 343 7.95 -1.20 18.97
N ARG A 344 7.22 -1.39 20.07
CA ARG A 344 7.48 -2.49 21.01
C ARG A 344 7.28 -3.86 20.34
N GLU A 345 6.24 -4.02 19.50
CA GLU A 345 6.02 -5.24 18.75
C GLU A 345 7.17 -5.53 17.77
N ILE A 346 7.62 -4.50 17.04
CA ILE A 346 8.76 -4.62 16.12
C ILE A 346 10.04 -4.98 16.87
N GLU A 347 10.35 -4.31 17.99
CA GLU A 347 11.50 -4.62 18.84
C GLU A 347 11.44 -6.05 19.35
N SER A 348 10.28 -6.48 19.84
CA SER A 348 10.06 -7.85 20.32
C SER A 348 10.30 -8.88 19.20
N THR A 349 9.79 -8.63 17.99
CA THR A 349 10.00 -9.48 16.83
C THR A 349 11.49 -9.63 16.50
N VAL A 350 12.23 -8.52 16.45
CA VAL A 350 13.67 -8.53 16.14
C VAL A 350 14.48 -9.27 17.21
N LEU A 351 14.14 -9.08 18.48
CA LEU A 351 14.87 -9.70 19.60
C LEU A 351 14.59 -11.20 19.71
N ASN A 352 13.36 -11.63 19.45
CA ASN A 352 12.96 -13.04 19.55
C ASN A 352 13.43 -13.90 18.36
N ALA A 353 13.50 -13.33 17.18
CA ALA A 353 13.99 -14.04 15.98
C ALA A 353 15.49 -14.36 16.01
N ARG A 354 16.25 -13.78 16.96
CA ARG A 354 17.69 -14.06 17.16
C ARG A 354 17.98 -15.15 18.21
N LYS A 355 16.96 -15.71 18.84
CA LYS A 355 17.08 -16.85 19.73
C LYS A 355 16.84 -18.17 18.98
#